data_9a947a39928aa0fc3f39db29389864b9
#
_entry.id   9a947a39928aa0fc3f39db29389864b9
#
_cell.length_a   1.000
_cell.length_b   1.000
_cell.length_c   1.000
_cell.angle_alpha   90.00
_cell.angle_beta   90.00
_cell.angle_gamma   90.00
#
_symmetry.space_group_name_H-M   'P 1'
#
loop_
_entity.id
_entity.type
_entity.pdbx_description
1 polymer ?
#
loop_
_entity_poly.entity_id
_entity_poly.type
_entity_poly.pdbx_seq_one_letter_code
_entity_poly.pdbx_strand_id
1 'polypeptide(L)'
;MSNTVEKSIDVQVPIRAVYNQWTQFEEFPRFMEGVREVKQLNDKRLHWCAEVGGKEKQWEADIVEQTPDTRIAWRSTTGAENSGMVSFIPIDGGTRVTVRVTYDTEGLVEKAGDALGFMTRRVEGDLQRFKEFIESRGSETDAWRGEIHAGKVEPGSGTASV
;
A
#
# COMPACT_ATOMS: atom_id res chain seq x y z
N MET A 1 21.41 -4.84 -2.32
CA MET A 1 21.37 -3.44 -2.76
C MET A 1 19.91 -2.99 -2.87
N SER A 2 19.60 -1.84 -2.31
CA SER A 2 18.23 -1.35 -2.30
C SER A 2 17.95 -0.45 -3.50
N ASN A 3 16.74 -0.58 -4.03
CA ASN A 3 16.23 0.30 -5.09
C ASN A 3 14.93 0.93 -4.62
N THR A 4 14.62 2.11 -5.15
CA THR A 4 13.41 2.84 -4.82
C THR A 4 12.64 3.15 -6.11
N VAL A 5 11.34 2.90 -6.09
CA VAL A 5 10.41 3.27 -7.16
C VAL A 5 9.40 4.23 -6.57
N GLU A 6 9.12 5.32 -7.28
CA GLU A 6 8.09 6.27 -6.87
C GLU A 6 7.23 6.59 -8.06
N LYS A 7 5.91 6.41 -7.92
CA LYS A 7 4.93 6.67 -8.97
C LYS A 7 3.68 7.29 -8.37
N SER A 8 2.99 8.09 -9.17
CA SER A 8 1.76 8.76 -8.75
C SER A 8 0.64 8.51 -9.75
N ILE A 9 -0.59 8.60 -9.28
CA ILE A 9 -1.76 8.57 -10.15
C ILE A 9 -2.83 9.50 -9.56
N ASP A 10 -3.59 10.13 -10.44
CA ASP A 10 -4.70 10.99 -10.05
C ASP A 10 -6.00 10.22 -10.22
N VAL A 11 -6.81 10.18 -9.17
CA VAL A 11 -8.11 9.50 -9.20
C VAL A 11 -9.22 10.51 -8.91
N GLN A 12 -10.36 10.34 -9.58
CA GLN A 12 -11.49 11.27 -9.49
C GLN A 12 -12.43 10.86 -8.34
N VAL A 13 -11.86 10.72 -7.15
CA VAL A 13 -12.58 10.31 -5.94
C VAL A 13 -12.05 11.14 -4.78
N PRO A 14 -12.91 11.58 -3.85
CA PRO A 14 -12.47 12.40 -2.71
C PRO A 14 -11.43 11.68 -1.85
N ILE A 15 -10.54 12.47 -1.26
CA ILE A 15 -9.40 11.95 -0.52
C ILE A 15 -9.81 11.03 0.63
N ARG A 16 -10.94 11.31 1.28
CA ARG A 16 -11.41 10.47 2.39
C ARG A 16 -11.69 9.04 1.92
N ALA A 17 -12.39 8.90 0.80
CA ALA A 17 -12.72 7.57 0.27
C ALA A 17 -11.46 6.85 -0.22
N VAL A 18 -10.55 7.58 -0.88
CA VAL A 18 -9.30 7.01 -1.38
C VAL A 18 -8.44 6.53 -0.22
N TYR A 19 -8.24 7.35 0.78
CA TYR A 19 -7.47 6.97 1.96
C TYR A 19 -8.12 5.78 2.67
N ASN A 20 -9.43 5.83 2.89
CA ASN A 20 -10.13 4.76 3.58
C ASN A 20 -9.94 3.42 2.88
N GLN A 21 -9.96 3.40 1.54
CA GLN A 21 -9.74 2.16 0.80
C GLN A 21 -8.32 1.62 1.03
N TRP A 22 -7.33 2.49 1.12
CA TRP A 22 -5.95 2.07 1.37
C TRP A 22 -5.73 1.53 2.79
N THR A 23 -6.68 1.73 3.70
CA THR A 23 -6.61 1.12 5.03
C THR A 23 -7.12 -0.32 5.02
N GLN A 24 -7.77 -0.75 3.94
CA GLN A 24 -8.35 -2.08 3.82
C GLN A 24 -7.35 -3.01 3.14
N PHE A 25 -6.32 -3.40 3.88
CA PHE A 25 -5.18 -4.14 3.35
C PHE A 25 -5.58 -5.49 2.77
N GLU A 26 -6.59 -6.14 3.35
CA GLU A 26 -7.02 -7.45 2.87
C GLU A 26 -7.74 -7.38 1.52
N GLU A 27 -8.07 -6.18 1.06
CA GLU A 27 -8.66 -5.97 -0.26
C GLU A 27 -7.61 -5.77 -1.36
N PHE A 28 -6.34 -5.62 -1.00
CA PHE A 28 -5.27 -5.33 -1.96
C PHE A 28 -5.19 -6.33 -3.12
N PRO A 29 -5.45 -7.63 -2.95
CA PRO A 29 -5.41 -8.54 -4.09
C PRO A 29 -6.37 -8.18 -5.22
N ARG A 30 -7.37 -7.36 -4.94
CA ARG A 30 -8.37 -6.97 -5.95
C ARG A 30 -7.79 -6.01 -6.99
N PHE A 31 -6.71 -5.33 -6.69
CA PHE A 31 -6.11 -4.40 -7.65
C PHE A 31 -4.57 -4.49 -7.72
N MET A 32 -3.93 -5.25 -6.85
CA MET A 32 -2.48 -5.43 -6.90
C MET A 32 -2.16 -6.77 -7.54
N GLU A 33 -1.60 -6.71 -8.76
CA GLU A 33 -1.20 -7.90 -9.49
C GLU A 33 -0.12 -8.66 -8.73
N GLY A 34 -0.27 -9.98 -8.65
CA GLY A 34 0.70 -10.80 -7.96
C GLY A 34 0.50 -10.91 -6.46
N VAL A 35 -0.24 -10.00 -5.84
CA VAL A 35 -0.55 -10.14 -4.42
C VAL A 35 -1.69 -11.14 -4.29
N ARG A 36 -1.40 -12.27 -3.64
CA ARG A 36 -2.38 -13.35 -3.49
C ARG A 36 -3.22 -13.17 -2.24
N GLU A 37 -2.60 -12.71 -1.16
CA GLU A 37 -3.29 -12.55 0.10
C GLU A 37 -2.55 -11.54 0.97
N VAL A 38 -3.32 -10.74 1.69
CA VAL A 38 -2.80 -9.92 2.78
C VAL A 38 -3.70 -10.21 3.98
N LYS A 39 -3.08 -10.57 5.09
CA LYS A 39 -3.81 -10.80 6.35
C LYS A 39 -3.41 -9.75 7.36
N GLN A 40 -4.38 -9.07 7.93
CA GLN A 40 -4.12 -8.10 8.99
C GLN A 40 -4.13 -8.85 10.33
N LEU A 41 -2.96 -8.92 10.97
CA LEU A 41 -2.80 -9.68 12.20
C LEU A 41 -3.20 -8.85 13.42
N ASN A 42 -3.00 -7.54 13.37
CA ASN A 42 -3.46 -6.60 14.37
C ASN A 42 -3.47 -5.21 13.72
N ASP A 43 -3.65 -4.15 14.52
CA ASP A 43 -3.80 -2.79 13.96
C ASP A 43 -2.60 -2.33 13.14
N LYS A 44 -1.42 -2.91 13.35
CA LYS A 44 -0.23 -2.47 12.62
C LYS A 44 0.53 -3.57 11.92
N ARG A 45 0.24 -4.84 12.16
CA ARG A 45 1.01 -5.94 11.57
C ARG A 45 0.24 -6.67 10.50
N LEU A 46 0.88 -6.88 9.35
CA LEU A 46 0.31 -7.53 8.19
C LEU A 46 1.18 -8.70 7.77
N HIS A 47 0.54 -9.75 7.26
CA HIS A 47 1.24 -10.86 6.60
C HIS A 47 0.90 -10.81 5.11
N TRP A 48 1.92 -10.80 4.29
CA TRP A 48 1.79 -10.71 2.82
C TRP A 48 2.20 -12.02 2.17
N CYS A 49 1.44 -12.41 1.15
CA CYS A 49 1.80 -13.49 0.25
C CYS A 49 1.63 -12.98 -1.18
N ALA A 50 2.70 -13.00 -1.94
CA ALA A 50 2.70 -12.45 -3.29
C ALA A 50 3.60 -13.25 -4.21
N GLU A 51 3.30 -13.18 -5.52
CA GLU A 51 4.18 -13.72 -6.54
C GLU A 51 4.98 -12.55 -7.12
N VAL A 52 6.31 -12.65 -7.06
CA VAL A 52 7.21 -11.63 -7.56
C VAL A 52 8.27 -12.31 -8.43
N GLY A 53 8.31 -11.94 -9.70
CA GLY A 53 9.29 -12.51 -10.63
C GLY A 53 9.15 -14.01 -10.83
N GLY A 54 7.93 -14.53 -10.75
CA GLY A 54 7.65 -15.95 -10.93
C GLY A 54 7.82 -16.80 -9.69
N LYS A 55 8.16 -16.19 -8.56
CA LYS A 55 8.34 -16.92 -7.29
C LYS A 55 7.39 -16.40 -6.23
N GLU A 56 6.89 -17.30 -5.40
CA GLU A 56 6.07 -16.91 -4.27
C GLU A 56 6.97 -16.39 -3.16
N LYS A 57 6.60 -15.22 -2.63
CA LYS A 57 7.31 -14.58 -1.53
C LYS A 57 6.32 -14.31 -0.41
N GLN A 58 6.77 -14.48 0.82
CA GLN A 58 5.97 -14.17 2.01
C GLN A 58 6.80 -13.31 2.94
N TRP A 59 6.15 -12.37 3.58
CA TRP A 59 6.80 -11.52 4.57
C TRP A 59 5.77 -10.92 5.49
N GLU A 60 6.25 -10.45 6.64
CA GLU A 60 5.43 -9.66 7.55
C GLU A 60 5.93 -8.23 7.54
N ALA A 61 5.02 -7.30 7.74
CA ALA A 61 5.34 -5.89 7.74
C ALA A 61 4.56 -5.19 8.84
N ASP A 62 5.19 -4.18 9.41
CA ASP A 62 4.52 -3.30 10.36
C ASP A 62 4.21 -1.98 9.69
N ILE A 63 3.02 -1.46 9.97
CA ILE A 63 2.69 -0.07 9.65
C ILE A 63 3.43 0.79 10.67
N VAL A 64 4.31 1.64 10.21
CA VAL A 64 5.13 2.48 11.10
C VAL A 64 4.60 3.91 11.18
N GLU A 65 3.82 4.32 10.18
CA GLU A 65 3.20 5.65 10.17
C GLU A 65 1.84 5.53 9.49
N GLN A 66 0.81 6.10 10.10
CA GLN A 66 -0.51 6.17 9.48
C GLN A 66 -1.23 7.42 10.00
N THR A 67 -1.49 8.34 9.08
CA THR A 67 -2.16 9.59 9.39
C THR A 67 -3.33 9.74 8.41
N PRO A 68 -4.58 9.78 8.90
CA PRO A 68 -5.76 9.85 8.02
C PRO A 68 -5.64 10.93 6.95
N ASP A 69 -6.01 10.58 5.73
CA ASP A 69 -6.04 11.45 4.55
C ASP A 69 -4.66 12.02 4.18
N THR A 70 -3.59 11.48 4.76
CA THR A 70 -2.24 11.99 4.55
C THR A 70 -1.28 10.93 4.04
N ARG A 71 -1.04 9.86 4.83
CA ARG A 71 -0.07 8.84 4.41
C ARG A 71 -0.14 7.58 5.25
N ILE A 72 0.35 6.50 4.66
CA ILE A 72 0.55 5.21 5.33
C ILE A 72 1.95 4.73 4.94
N ALA A 73 2.79 4.40 5.93
CA ALA A 73 4.13 3.89 5.69
C ALA A 73 4.32 2.55 6.38
N TRP A 74 5.07 1.67 5.74
CA TRP A 74 5.28 0.32 6.25
C TRP A 74 6.73 -0.10 6.11
N ARG A 75 7.12 -1.14 6.88
CA ARG A 75 8.42 -1.77 6.78
C ARG A 75 8.30 -3.25 7.08
N SER A 76 8.93 -4.08 6.24
CA SER A 76 8.94 -5.51 6.49
C SER A 76 9.73 -5.82 7.78
N THR A 77 9.25 -6.82 8.52
CA THR A 77 9.90 -7.28 9.75
C THR A 77 10.51 -8.67 9.56
N THR A 78 9.95 -9.48 8.67
CA THR A 78 10.48 -10.81 8.34
C THR A 78 10.31 -11.03 6.85
N GLY A 79 11.09 -11.97 6.29
CA GLY A 79 10.98 -12.35 4.90
C GLY A 79 11.62 -11.35 3.96
N ALA A 80 11.02 -11.15 2.79
CA ALA A 80 11.57 -10.27 1.77
C ALA A 80 11.63 -8.82 2.27
N GLU A 81 12.82 -8.21 2.18
CA GLU A 81 13.02 -6.87 2.70
C GLU A 81 12.41 -5.82 1.78
N ASN A 82 11.49 -5.05 2.32
CA ASN A 82 10.89 -3.94 1.61
C ASN A 82 10.31 -2.94 2.61
N SER A 83 10.18 -1.70 2.16
CA SER A 83 9.49 -0.66 2.92
C SER A 83 8.86 0.29 1.93
N GLY A 84 7.92 1.10 2.39
CA GLY A 84 7.31 2.04 1.48
C GLY A 84 6.37 3.00 2.17
N MET A 85 5.81 3.87 1.35
CA MET A 85 4.85 4.85 1.79
C MET A 85 3.89 5.14 0.67
N VAL A 86 2.60 5.24 1.00
CA VAL A 86 1.61 5.80 0.12
C VAL A 86 1.14 7.12 0.73
N SER A 87 1.13 8.17 -0.06
CA SER A 87 0.70 9.49 0.38
C SER A 87 -0.41 10.01 -0.49
N PHE A 88 -1.22 10.92 0.07
CA PHE A 88 -2.45 11.39 -0.54
C PHE A 88 -2.47 12.92 -0.53
N ILE A 89 -2.77 13.51 -1.68
CA ILE A 89 -2.83 14.96 -1.82
C ILE A 89 -4.15 15.29 -2.52
N PRO A 90 -4.97 16.19 -1.96
CA PRO A 90 -6.19 16.61 -2.65
C PRO A 90 -5.84 17.41 -3.90
N ILE A 91 -6.55 17.14 -4.99
CA ILE A 91 -6.42 17.89 -6.24
C ILE A 91 -7.83 18.28 -6.70
N ASP A 92 -7.92 19.09 -7.74
CA ASP A 92 -9.22 19.47 -8.30
C ASP A 92 -9.96 18.21 -8.76
N GLY A 93 -11.12 17.97 -8.17
CA GLY A 93 -11.97 16.84 -8.56
C GLY A 93 -11.55 15.48 -8.03
N GLY A 94 -10.53 15.42 -7.17
CA GLY A 94 -10.11 14.11 -6.67
C GLY A 94 -8.89 14.11 -5.81
N THR A 95 -8.06 13.08 -5.99
CA THR A 95 -6.90 12.81 -5.13
C THR A 95 -5.71 12.35 -5.95
N ARG A 96 -4.53 12.86 -5.62
CA ARG A 96 -3.28 12.29 -6.14
C ARG A 96 -2.72 11.30 -5.14
N VAL A 97 -2.52 10.08 -5.60
CA VAL A 97 -1.95 8.99 -4.80
C VAL A 97 -0.52 8.78 -5.25
N THR A 98 0.43 8.86 -4.34
CA THR A 98 1.84 8.62 -4.64
C THR A 98 2.32 7.42 -3.83
N VAL A 99 2.89 6.43 -4.52
CA VAL A 99 3.45 5.24 -3.88
C VAL A 99 4.95 5.25 -4.06
N ARG A 100 5.67 5.08 -2.96
CA ARG A 100 7.13 4.98 -2.96
C ARG A 100 7.50 3.67 -2.28
N VAL A 101 8.21 2.79 -3.01
CA VAL A 101 8.60 1.49 -2.51
C VAL A 101 10.12 1.37 -2.57
N THR A 102 10.73 0.99 -1.47
CA THR A 102 12.15 0.64 -1.40
C THR A 102 12.24 -0.85 -1.14
N TYR A 103 13.02 -1.56 -1.94
CA TYR A 103 13.10 -3.01 -1.86
C TYR A 103 14.54 -3.47 -2.12
N ASP A 104 14.86 -4.66 -1.59
CA ASP A 104 16.14 -5.29 -1.85
C ASP A 104 16.00 -6.16 -3.09
N THR A 105 16.83 -5.89 -4.11
CA THR A 105 16.77 -6.63 -5.37
C THR A 105 17.07 -8.11 -5.20
N GLU A 106 17.88 -8.47 -4.23
CA GLU A 106 18.23 -9.88 -4.02
C GLU A 106 17.15 -10.64 -3.27
N GLY A 107 16.37 -9.93 -2.42
CA GLY A 107 15.33 -10.57 -1.63
C GLY A 107 14.00 -10.68 -2.35
N LEU A 108 13.63 -9.65 -3.13
CA LEU A 108 12.30 -9.55 -3.70
C LEU A 108 12.24 -9.95 -5.17
N VAL A 109 13.26 -9.54 -5.98
CA VAL A 109 13.32 -9.83 -7.42
C VAL A 109 14.68 -10.42 -7.70
N GLU A 110 14.79 -11.75 -7.60
CA GLU A 110 16.09 -12.41 -7.64
C GLU A 110 16.72 -12.53 -9.01
N LYS A 111 15.93 -12.72 -10.05
CA LYS A 111 16.45 -13.09 -11.36
C LYS A 111 16.19 -12.07 -12.45
N ALA A 112 15.60 -10.94 -12.13
CA ALA A 112 15.32 -9.97 -13.16
C ALA A 112 16.60 -9.21 -13.51
N GLY A 113 17.02 -9.31 -14.75
CA GLY A 113 18.11 -8.47 -15.22
C GLY A 113 17.77 -6.99 -15.14
N ASP A 114 16.48 -6.67 -15.09
CA ASP A 114 15.98 -5.30 -14.93
C ASP A 114 14.97 -5.28 -13.78
N ALA A 115 15.49 -5.44 -12.56
CA ALA A 115 14.65 -5.46 -11.36
C ALA A 115 13.91 -4.14 -11.18
N LEU A 116 14.58 -3.02 -11.45
CA LEU A 116 13.96 -1.70 -11.30
C LEU A 116 12.82 -1.51 -12.29
N GLY A 117 13.02 -1.91 -13.55
CA GLY A 117 11.97 -1.81 -14.56
C GLY A 117 10.78 -2.70 -14.22
N PHE A 118 11.05 -3.92 -13.72
CA PHE A 118 10.00 -4.82 -13.31
C PHE A 118 9.13 -4.20 -12.21
N MET A 119 9.76 -3.69 -11.15
CA MET A 119 9.01 -3.09 -10.04
C MET A 119 8.31 -1.81 -10.46
N THR A 120 8.92 -1.02 -11.33
CA THR A 120 8.28 0.19 -11.84
C THR A 120 6.98 -0.15 -12.55
N ARG A 121 7.01 -1.15 -13.44
CA ARG A 121 5.81 -1.58 -14.17
C ARG A 121 4.77 -2.16 -13.22
N ARG A 122 5.20 -2.89 -12.20
CA ARG A 122 4.27 -3.45 -11.22
C ARG A 122 3.56 -2.34 -10.45
N VAL A 123 4.30 -1.35 -9.97
CA VAL A 123 3.71 -0.23 -9.21
C VAL A 123 2.77 0.58 -10.11
N GLU A 124 3.20 0.88 -11.34
CA GLU A 124 2.35 1.62 -12.26
C GLU A 124 1.05 0.88 -12.56
N GLY A 125 1.15 -0.42 -12.81
CA GLY A 125 -0.04 -1.23 -13.08
C GLY A 125 -0.97 -1.32 -11.89
N ASP A 126 -0.41 -1.47 -10.68
CA ASP A 126 -1.22 -1.54 -9.47
C ASP A 126 -1.97 -0.23 -9.24
N LEU A 127 -1.31 0.91 -9.46
CA LEU A 127 -1.97 2.20 -9.33
C LEU A 127 -3.08 2.38 -10.35
N GLN A 128 -2.85 1.96 -11.59
CA GLN A 128 -3.87 2.05 -12.63
C GLN A 128 -5.08 1.16 -12.27
N ARG A 129 -4.84 -0.03 -11.79
CA ARG A 129 -5.92 -0.92 -11.36
C ARG A 129 -6.64 -0.37 -10.13
N PHE A 130 -5.91 0.24 -9.20
CA PHE A 130 -6.55 0.92 -8.07
C PHE A 130 -7.48 2.04 -8.54
N LYS A 131 -7.01 2.85 -9.49
CA LYS A 131 -7.83 3.92 -10.05
C LYS A 131 -9.13 3.36 -10.62
N GLU A 132 -9.04 2.32 -11.44
CA GLU A 132 -10.23 1.69 -12.02
C GLU A 132 -11.14 1.12 -10.95
N PHE A 133 -10.56 0.49 -9.93
CA PHE A 133 -11.31 -0.10 -8.83
C PHE A 133 -12.11 0.95 -8.07
N ILE A 134 -11.45 2.01 -7.62
CA ILE A 134 -12.11 3.00 -6.76
C ILE A 134 -13.06 3.90 -7.55
N GLU A 135 -12.72 4.24 -8.79
CA GLU A 135 -13.59 5.06 -9.61
C GLU A 135 -14.85 4.32 -10.05
N SER A 136 -14.74 3.02 -10.33
CA SER A 136 -15.92 2.24 -10.72
C SER A 136 -16.86 2.00 -9.54
N ARG A 137 -16.32 1.88 -8.32
CA ARG A 137 -17.15 1.73 -7.13
C ARG A 137 -17.74 3.06 -6.67
N GLY A 138 -16.98 4.13 -6.79
CA GLY A 138 -17.38 5.44 -6.28
C GLY A 138 -17.26 5.59 -4.77
N SER A 139 -16.93 4.51 -4.05
CA SER A 139 -16.78 4.54 -2.59
C SER A 139 -15.85 3.43 -2.12
N GLU A 140 -15.35 3.59 -0.91
CA GLU A 140 -14.48 2.60 -0.28
C GLU A 140 -15.27 1.40 0.24
N THR A 141 -14.58 0.27 0.48
CA THR A 141 -15.22 -0.93 1.02
C THR A 141 -15.43 -0.83 2.52
N ASP A 142 -14.52 -0.18 3.21
CA ASP A 142 -14.58 0.06 4.66
C ASP A 142 -13.52 1.08 5.02
N ALA A 143 -13.27 1.31 6.31
CA ALA A 143 -12.31 2.30 6.75
C ALA A 143 -11.73 1.97 8.13
N TRP A 144 -10.49 2.39 8.35
CA TRP A 144 -9.89 2.47 9.68
C TRP A 144 -9.18 3.81 9.77
N ARG A 145 -9.58 4.64 10.73
CA ARG A 145 -9.10 6.01 10.81
C ARG A 145 -8.32 6.31 12.09
N GLY A 146 -7.73 5.28 12.67
CA GLY A 146 -6.78 5.47 13.76
C GLY A 146 -5.45 6.02 13.24
N GLU A 147 -4.53 6.31 14.16
CA GLU A 147 -3.21 6.86 13.81
C GLU A 147 -2.12 5.95 14.31
N ILE A 148 -1.01 5.91 13.57
CA ILE A 148 0.18 5.18 13.96
C ILE A 148 1.37 6.11 13.73
N HIS A 149 2.18 6.34 14.76
CA HIS A 149 3.35 7.19 14.68
C HIS A 149 4.54 6.45 15.31
N ALA A 150 5.63 6.33 14.56
CA ALA A 150 6.83 5.59 14.99
C ALA A 150 6.46 4.17 15.45
N GLY A 151 5.52 3.54 14.76
CA GLY A 151 5.07 2.18 15.07
C GLY A 151 4.13 2.06 16.24
N LYS A 152 3.70 3.17 16.83
CA LYS A 152 2.82 3.17 17.99
C LYS A 152 1.40 3.50 17.55
N VAL A 153 0.47 2.61 17.88
CA VAL A 153 -0.93 2.76 17.47
C VAL A 153 -1.68 3.67 18.44
N GLU A 154 -2.43 4.61 17.87
CA GLU A 154 -3.31 5.49 18.62
C GLU A 154 -4.70 5.43 17.98
N PRO A 155 -5.75 5.13 18.75
CA PRO A 155 -7.11 5.07 18.20
C PRO A 155 -7.52 6.44 17.65
N GLY A 156 -8.20 6.44 16.52
CA GLY A 156 -8.70 7.66 15.94
C GLY A 156 -9.81 8.27 16.79
N SER A 157 -9.82 9.59 16.90
CA SER A 157 -10.82 10.29 17.71
C SER A 157 -12.24 10.04 17.20
N GLY A 158 -12.39 9.83 15.89
CA GLY A 158 -13.71 9.58 15.31
C GLY A 158 -14.31 8.23 15.69
N THR A 159 -13.48 7.28 16.10
CA THR A 159 -13.95 5.95 16.47
C THR A 159 -14.29 5.84 17.93
N ALA A 160 -13.84 6.75 18.74
CA ALA A 160 -14.08 6.72 20.17
C ALA A 160 -15.53 6.97 20.53
N SER A 161 -16.31 7.46 19.60
CA SER A 161 -17.70 7.76 19.83
C SER A 161 -18.60 6.53 19.78
N VAL A 162 -18.05 5.44 19.44
CA VAL A 162 -18.86 4.22 19.27
C VAL A 162 -19.23 3.64 20.60
#